data_7a4b245062d745e7af71952928984ae5
#
_entry.id   7a4b245062d745e7af71952928984ae5
#
_cell.length_a   1.000
_cell.length_b   1.000
_cell.length_c   1.000
_cell.angle_alpha   90.00
_cell.angle_beta   90.00
_cell.angle_gamma   90.00
#
_symmetry.space_group_name_H-M   'P 1'
#
loop_
_entity.id
_entity.type
_entity.pdbx_description
1 polymer ?
#
loop_
_entity_poly.entity_id
_entity_poly.type
_entity_poly.pdbx_seq_one_letter_code
_entity_poly.pdbx_strand_id
1 'polypeptide(L)'
;DVTQPAKYAVNGSVAAAGANRVKNLKFQGVAIQPDAKFIVATNNYRAFGGGNFPGLTAAKVIFDAPEENRQVLIEYLTLVDALTPGKQVNPTADGNGRIQPVAGVNLGFLSASGAVKYVANHPGIKLVKDNGDGSALFQLAQ
;
A
#
# COMPACT_ATOMS: atom_id res chain seq x y z
N ASP A 1 -9.56 0.95 -10.26
CA ASP A 1 -8.15 1.26 -10.00
C ASP A 1 -8.01 2.64 -9.40
N VAL A 2 -7.41 2.74 -8.23
CA VAL A 2 -7.17 4.00 -7.53
C VAL A 2 -5.68 4.32 -7.59
N THR A 3 -5.31 5.37 -8.30
CA THR A 3 -3.91 5.81 -8.39
C THR A 3 -3.64 6.78 -7.25
N GLN A 4 -2.69 6.44 -6.37
CA GLN A 4 -2.38 7.22 -5.17
C GLN A 4 -0.89 7.61 -5.13
N PRO A 5 -0.49 8.75 -5.66
CA PRO A 5 0.82 9.28 -5.30
C PRO A 5 0.79 9.82 -3.86
N ALA A 6 1.74 9.41 -3.05
CA ALA A 6 1.87 9.86 -1.68
C ALA A 6 3.05 10.82 -1.53
N LYS A 7 2.90 11.88 -0.74
CA LYS A 7 4.03 12.70 -0.24
C LYS A 7 4.48 12.17 1.11
N TYR A 8 5.76 11.94 1.28
CA TYR A 8 6.36 11.57 2.55
C TYR A 8 7.19 12.73 3.10
N ALA A 9 7.06 12.99 4.39
CA ALA A 9 7.94 13.91 5.08
C ALA A 9 9.29 13.23 5.36
N VAL A 10 10.39 13.95 5.11
CA VAL A 10 11.75 13.41 5.07
C VAL A 10 12.31 13.01 6.43
N ASN A 11 11.79 13.51 7.52
CA ASN A 11 12.40 13.38 8.85
C ASN A 11 11.67 12.43 9.79
N GLY A 12 10.89 11.48 9.30
CA GLY A 12 10.19 10.54 10.17
C GLY A 12 9.17 11.17 11.11
N SER A 13 9.11 12.49 11.20
CA SER A 13 8.01 13.19 11.85
C SER A 13 6.79 12.99 10.95
N VAL A 14 5.98 12.03 11.32
CA VAL A 14 4.68 11.85 10.70
C VAL A 14 3.94 13.17 10.90
N ALA A 15 3.79 13.91 9.82
CA ALA A 15 2.96 15.07 9.86
C ALA A 15 1.59 14.65 10.40
N ALA A 16 1.09 15.42 11.32
CA ALA A 16 -0.19 15.21 11.97
C ALA A 16 -1.32 14.96 10.97
N ALA A 17 -2.42 14.43 11.45
CA ALA A 17 -3.67 14.34 10.69
C ALA A 17 -3.92 15.69 9.99
N GLY A 18 -4.03 15.67 8.66
CA GLY A 18 -4.12 16.90 7.85
C GLY A 18 -2.92 17.20 6.95
N ALA A 19 -1.84 16.40 7.02
CA ALA A 19 -0.66 16.57 6.17
C ALA A 19 -0.90 16.39 4.68
N ASN A 20 -2.10 16.01 4.27
CA ASN A 20 -2.49 15.83 2.88
C ASN A 20 -1.48 14.97 2.08
N ARG A 21 -1.13 13.81 2.64
CA ARG A 21 -0.11 12.90 2.10
C ARG A 21 -0.52 12.20 0.82
N VAL A 22 -1.82 11.92 0.68
CA VAL A 22 -2.37 11.33 -0.54
C VAL A 22 -2.67 12.45 -1.53
N LYS A 23 -2.12 12.35 -2.74
CA LYS A 23 -2.29 13.32 -3.82
C LYS A 23 -2.86 12.64 -5.06
N ASN A 24 -3.56 13.41 -5.87
CA ASN A 24 -4.05 12.99 -7.18
C ASN A 24 -4.86 11.68 -7.13
N LEU A 25 -5.68 11.52 -6.09
CA LEU A 25 -6.53 10.35 -5.92
C LEU A 25 -7.56 10.29 -7.06
N LYS A 26 -7.57 9.17 -7.79
CA LYS A 26 -8.42 8.97 -8.95
C LYS A 26 -9.15 7.63 -8.87
N PHE A 27 -10.34 7.59 -9.42
CA PHE A 27 -11.06 6.36 -9.69
C PHE A 27 -11.35 6.27 -11.19
N GLN A 28 -10.93 5.18 -11.83
CA GLN A 28 -11.04 4.99 -13.28
C GLN A 28 -10.49 6.19 -14.10
N GLY A 29 -9.37 6.76 -13.65
CA GLY A 29 -8.71 7.89 -14.31
C GLY A 29 -9.28 9.27 -13.99
N VAL A 30 -10.44 9.36 -13.34
CA VAL A 30 -11.11 10.61 -12.97
C VAL A 30 -10.81 10.98 -11.53
N ALA A 31 -10.52 12.26 -11.27
CA ALA A 31 -10.29 12.75 -9.91
C ALA A 31 -11.53 12.54 -9.04
N ILE A 32 -11.31 11.97 -7.84
CA ILE A 32 -12.39 11.75 -6.87
C ILE A 32 -12.81 13.09 -6.28
N GLN A 33 -14.11 13.37 -6.35
CA GLN A 33 -14.71 14.55 -5.73
C GLN A 33 -14.96 14.31 -4.24
N PRO A 34 -14.95 15.37 -3.39
CA PRO A 34 -15.13 15.23 -1.93
C PRO A 34 -16.46 14.59 -1.50
N ASP A 35 -17.50 14.71 -2.32
CA ASP A 35 -18.84 14.16 -2.09
C ASP A 35 -19.06 12.78 -2.74
N ALA A 36 -18.07 12.26 -3.45
CA ALA A 36 -18.15 10.95 -4.09
C ALA A 36 -18.32 9.84 -3.03
N LYS A 37 -19.23 8.92 -3.32
CA LYS A 37 -19.53 7.78 -2.45
C LYS A 37 -19.03 6.50 -3.07
N PHE A 38 -18.40 5.67 -2.24
CA PHE A 38 -17.87 4.37 -2.61
C PHE A 38 -18.30 3.32 -1.60
N ILE A 39 -18.51 2.10 -2.09
CA ILE A 39 -18.52 0.92 -1.25
C ILE A 39 -17.09 0.38 -1.21
N VAL A 40 -16.53 0.26 -0.02
CA VAL A 40 -15.14 -0.17 0.19
C VAL A 40 -15.14 -1.52 0.89
N ALA A 41 -14.52 -2.51 0.26
CA ALA A 41 -14.23 -3.78 0.91
C ALA A 41 -12.97 -3.64 1.79
N THR A 42 -13.07 -4.07 3.03
CA THR A 42 -11.96 -4.02 4.00
C THR A 42 -12.12 -5.14 5.02
N ASN A 43 -11.13 -5.31 5.90
CA ASN A 43 -11.26 -6.25 7.01
C ASN A 43 -12.00 -5.63 8.20
N ASN A 44 -12.51 -6.49 9.09
CA ASN A 44 -13.24 -6.09 10.28
C ASN A 44 -12.41 -5.16 11.19
N TYR A 45 -11.12 -5.44 11.40
CA TYR A 45 -10.25 -4.60 12.22
C TYR A 45 -10.30 -3.13 11.77
N ARG A 46 -10.18 -2.87 10.47
CA ARG A 46 -10.23 -1.50 9.93
C ARG A 46 -11.65 -0.93 9.91
N ALA A 47 -12.63 -1.74 9.53
CA ALA A 47 -14.03 -1.32 9.49
C ALA A 47 -14.52 -0.82 10.85
N PHE A 48 -14.09 -1.45 11.94
CA PHE A 48 -14.45 -1.08 13.32
C PHE A 48 -13.50 -0.08 13.99
N GLY A 49 -12.67 0.63 13.22
CA GLY A 49 -11.83 1.74 13.69
C GLY A 49 -10.39 1.37 14.04
N GLY A 50 -9.97 0.13 13.84
CA GLY A 50 -8.59 -0.28 14.05
C GLY A 50 -7.61 0.45 13.12
N GLY A 51 -6.46 0.86 13.65
CA GLY A 51 -5.46 1.62 12.91
C GLY A 51 -5.76 3.12 12.81
N ASN A 52 -6.78 3.62 13.50
CA ASN A 52 -7.15 5.04 13.58
C ASN A 52 -7.33 5.72 12.20
N PHE A 53 -7.94 5.01 11.26
CA PHE A 53 -8.27 5.62 9.97
C PHE A 53 -9.42 6.61 10.13
N PRO A 54 -9.24 7.87 9.74
CA PRO A 54 -10.29 8.88 9.91
C PRO A 54 -11.59 8.48 9.21
N GLY A 55 -12.68 8.60 9.92
CA GLY A 55 -14.02 8.37 9.38
C GLY A 55 -14.45 6.90 9.27
N LEU A 56 -13.61 5.93 9.61
CA LEU A 56 -14.02 4.53 9.68
C LEU A 56 -14.59 4.24 11.07
N THR A 57 -15.88 3.91 11.10
CA THR A 57 -16.61 3.54 12.32
C THR A 57 -17.59 2.43 12.02
N ALA A 58 -17.97 1.67 13.02
CA ALA A 58 -18.96 0.59 12.89
C ALA A 58 -20.30 1.05 12.27
N ALA A 59 -20.70 2.30 12.49
CA ALA A 59 -21.93 2.86 11.92
C ALA A 59 -21.94 2.96 10.39
N LYS A 60 -20.78 2.79 9.74
CA LYS A 60 -20.66 2.81 8.28
C LYS A 60 -20.57 1.44 7.65
N VAL A 61 -20.56 0.39 8.46
CA VAL A 61 -20.58 -0.99 7.97
C VAL A 61 -21.97 -1.30 7.41
N ILE A 62 -22.03 -1.63 6.13
CA ILE A 62 -23.28 -1.98 5.44
C ILE A 62 -23.45 -3.51 5.27
N PHE A 63 -22.36 -4.23 5.35
CA PHE A 63 -22.33 -5.69 5.29
C PHE A 63 -21.10 -6.21 6.03
N ASP A 64 -21.30 -7.18 6.90
CA ASP A 64 -20.26 -7.89 7.64
C ASP A 64 -20.30 -9.36 7.23
N ALA A 65 -19.31 -9.77 6.43
CA ALA A 65 -19.22 -11.13 5.93
C ALA A 65 -18.68 -12.06 7.03
N PRO A 66 -19.25 -13.25 7.20
CA PRO A 66 -18.79 -14.21 8.20
C PRO A 66 -17.47 -14.90 7.83
N GLU A 67 -17.07 -14.83 6.54
CA GLU A 67 -15.89 -15.49 6.04
C GLU A 67 -14.61 -14.79 6.49
N GLU A 68 -13.62 -15.58 6.89
CA GLU A 68 -12.28 -15.06 7.19
C GLU A 68 -11.55 -14.62 5.91
N ASN A 69 -10.83 -13.50 5.97
CA ASN A 69 -10.07 -12.98 4.83
C ASN A 69 -9.13 -14.02 4.20
N ARG A 70 -8.53 -14.89 5.02
CA ARG A 70 -7.66 -15.96 4.54
C ARG A 70 -8.45 -16.97 3.72
N GLN A 71 -9.64 -17.34 4.19
CA GLN A 71 -10.50 -18.30 3.50
C GLN A 71 -10.95 -17.74 2.14
N VAL A 72 -11.39 -16.49 2.10
CA VAL A 72 -11.77 -15.80 0.84
C VAL A 72 -10.61 -15.81 -0.17
N LEU A 73 -9.37 -15.60 0.30
CA LEU A 73 -8.20 -15.64 -0.56
C LEU A 73 -7.93 -17.05 -1.11
N ILE A 74 -8.04 -18.08 -0.26
CA ILE A 74 -7.88 -19.48 -0.67
C ILE A 74 -8.93 -19.84 -1.73
N GLU A 75 -10.18 -19.49 -1.49
CA GLU A 75 -11.28 -19.75 -2.42
C GLU A 75 -11.08 -19.04 -3.76
N TYR A 76 -10.65 -17.79 -3.73
CA TYR A 76 -10.30 -17.05 -4.94
C TYR A 76 -9.20 -17.74 -5.75
N LEU A 77 -8.11 -18.15 -5.10
CA LEU A 77 -7.01 -18.86 -5.78
C LEU A 77 -7.48 -20.18 -6.39
N THR A 78 -8.29 -20.94 -5.65
CA THR A 78 -8.88 -22.21 -6.12
C THR A 78 -9.81 -21.97 -7.31
N LEU A 79 -10.64 -20.91 -7.25
CA LEU A 79 -11.55 -20.54 -8.32
C LEU A 79 -10.79 -20.14 -9.60
N VAL A 80 -9.72 -19.37 -9.47
CA VAL A 80 -8.88 -18.96 -10.62
C VAL A 80 -8.27 -20.17 -11.30
N ASP A 81 -7.76 -21.14 -10.54
CA ASP A 81 -7.19 -22.37 -11.08
C ASP A 81 -8.27 -23.22 -11.77
N ALA A 82 -9.45 -23.36 -11.15
CA ALA A 82 -10.57 -24.13 -11.70
C ALA A 82 -11.12 -23.53 -13.01
N LEU A 83 -11.22 -22.19 -13.10
CA LEU A 83 -11.75 -21.50 -14.28
C LEU A 83 -10.73 -21.39 -15.43
N THR A 84 -9.45 -21.34 -15.10
CA THR A 84 -8.35 -21.21 -16.07
C THR A 84 -7.16 -22.08 -15.64
N PRO A 85 -7.25 -23.40 -15.84
CA PRO A 85 -6.20 -24.33 -15.41
C PRO A 85 -4.81 -23.89 -15.91
N GLY A 86 -3.83 -23.87 -15.01
CA GLY A 86 -2.46 -23.46 -15.32
C GLY A 86 -2.25 -21.94 -15.42
N LYS A 87 -3.29 -21.12 -15.24
CA LYS A 87 -3.14 -19.67 -15.16
C LYS A 87 -2.72 -19.27 -13.75
N GLN A 88 -1.58 -18.66 -13.66
CA GLN A 88 -1.09 -18.10 -12.39
C GLN A 88 -1.77 -16.76 -12.09
N VAL A 89 -2.04 -16.51 -10.81
CA VAL A 89 -2.42 -15.18 -10.34
C VAL A 89 -1.26 -14.23 -10.59
N ASN A 90 -1.54 -13.10 -11.23
CA ASN A 90 -0.51 -12.09 -11.49
C ASN A 90 -0.14 -11.35 -10.21
N PRO A 91 1.07 -11.54 -9.65
CA PRO A 91 1.52 -10.85 -8.45
C PRO A 91 2.13 -9.47 -8.74
N THR A 92 2.16 -9.07 -10.03
CA THR A 92 2.80 -7.82 -10.43
C THR A 92 1.98 -6.63 -9.96
N ALA A 93 2.66 -5.62 -9.41
CA ALA A 93 2.02 -4.35 -9.07
C ALA A 93 1.43 -3.70 -10.33
N ASP A 94 0.20 -3.23 -10.24
CA ASP A 94 -0.53 -2.58 -11.33
C ASP A 94 -0.22 -1.07 -11.48
N GLY A 95 0.69 -0.54 -10.62
CA GLY A 95 1.12 0.86 -10.67
C GLY A 95 0.06 1.86 -10.18
N ASN A 96 -0.97 1.39 -9.48
CA ASN A 96 -2.07 2.24 -8.99
C ASN A 96 -1.69 3.16 -7.83
N GLY A 97 -0.54 2.92 -7.20
CA GLY A 97 0.00 3.77 -6.15
C GLY A 97 1.51 3.97 -6.29
N ARG A 98 1.99 5.17 -6.05
CA ARG A 98 3.42 5.50 -6.10
C ARG A 98 3.78 6.59 -5.11
N ILE A 99 5.04 6.61 -4.71
CA ILE A 99 5.62 7.71 -3.95
C ILE A 99 5.95 8.83 -4.92
N GLN A 100 5.44 10.03 -4.67
CA GLN A 100 5.76 11.19 -5.49
C GLN A 100 7.18 11.67 -5.17
N PRO A 101 8.08 11.79 -6.16
CA PRO A 101 9.39 12.40 -5.97
C PRO A 101 9.28 13.83 -5.46
N VAL A 102 10.21 14.23 -4.58
CA VAL A 102 10.32 15.59 -4.08
C VAL A 102 11.74 16.07 -4.34
N ALA A 103 11.88 17.12 -5.13
CA ALA A 103 13.20 17.65 -5.51
C ALA A 103 14.05 17.98 -4.26
N GLY A 104 15.31 17.55 -4.30
CA GLY A 104 16.26 17.77 -3.21
C GLY A 104 16.06 16.84 -1.99
N VAL A 105 15.16 15.88 -2.08
CA VAL A 105 14.84 14.95 -0.98
C VAL A 105 15.22 13.53 -1.33
N ASN A 106 16.04 12.91 -0.49
CA ASN A 106 16.33 11.48 -0.55
C ASN A 106 15.35 10.72 0.33
N LEU A 107 14.56 9.84 -0.26
CA LEU A 107 13.61 9.02 0.47
C LEU A 107 14.28 7.72 0.91
N GLY A 108 14.59 7.64 2.20
CA GLY A 108 15.20 6.45 2.83
C GLY A 108 14.18 5.63 3.63
N PHE A 109 14.44 4.35 3.77
CA PHE A 109 13.71 3.45 4.65
C PHE A 109 14.64 2.39 5.24
N LEU A 110 14.29 1.91 6.43
CA LEU A 110 14.98 0.80 7.07
C LEU A 110 14.31 -0.52 6.72
N SER A 111 15.11 -1.54 6.47
CA SER A 111 14.66 -2.92 6.31
C SER A 111 15.69 -3.88 6.90
N ALA A 112 15.38 -5.17 6.94
CA ALA A 112 16.33 -6.17 7.39
C ALA A 112 17.57 -6.21 6.49
N SER A 113 18.77 -6.40 7.06
CA SER A 113 20.03 -6.51 6.31
C SER A 113 20.01 -7.63 5.28
N GLY A 114 19.23 -8.70 5.52
CA GLY A 114 19.01 -9.77 4.54
C GLY A 114 18.39 -9.33 3.21
N ALA A 115 17.77 -8.13 3.16
CA ALA A 115 17.23 -7.55 1.93
C ALA A 115 18.33 -7.06 0.96
N VAL A 116 19.54 -6.83 1.44
CA VAL A 116 20.68 -6.32 0.63
C VAL A 116 20.92 -7.18 -0.61
N LYS A 117 20.83 -8.50 -0.49
CA LYS A 117 21.03 -9.45 -1.60
C LYS A 117 20.03 -9.30 -2.76
N TYR A 118 18.90 -8.65 -2.53
CA TYR A 118 17.85 -8.46 -3.54
C TYR A 118 17.92 -7.11 -4.25
N VAL A 119 18.77 -6.19 -3.79
CA VAL A 119 18.86 -4.82 -4.36
C VAL A 119 19.18 -4.86 -5.84
N ALA A 120 20.05 -5.77 -6.29
CA ALA A 120 20.40 -5.91 -7.70
C ALA A 120 19.20 -6.18 -8.62
N ASN A 121 18.14 -6.82 -8.08
CA ASN A 121 16.92 -7.14 -8.81
C ASN A 121 15.87 -6.01 -8.77
N HIS A 122 16.16 -4.91 -8.05
CA HIS A 122 15.25 -3.80 -7.84
C HIS A 122 15.95 -2.45 -8.15
N PRO A 123 16.08 -2.08 -9.42
CA PRO A 123 16.86 -0.88 -9.83
C PRO A 123 16.32 0.43 -9.24
N GLY A 124 15.08 0.44 -8.75
CA GLY A 124 14.50 1.56 -8.00
C GLY A 124 14.93 1.67 -6.54
N ILE A 125 15.79 0.77 -6.05
CA ILE A 125 16.24 0.75 -4.65
C ILE A 125 17.76 0.73 -4.61
N LYS A 126 18.36 1.55 -3.75
CA LYS A 126 19.80 1.56 -3.49
C LYS A 126 20.08 1.26 -2.03
N LEU A 127 21.08 0.46 -1.75
CA LEU A 127 21.64 0.33 -0.41
C LEU A 127 22.42 1.60 -0.09
N VAL A 128 22.12 2.23 1.03
CA VAL A 128 22.88 3.37 1.58
C VAL A 128 23.89 2.88 2.60
N LYS A 129 23.46 2.04 3.54
CA LYS A 129 24.30 1.55 4.63
C LYS A 129 23.72 0.28 5.23
N ASP A 130 24.56 -0.70 5.50
CA ASP A 130 24.27 -1.78 6.44
C ASP A 130 24.68 -1.31 7.84
N ASN A 131 23.75 -1.36 8.80
CA ASN A 131 24.01 -0.87 10.16
C ASN A 131 24.73 -1.88 11.04
N GLY A 132 24.84 -3.15 10.62
CA GLY A 132 25.50 -4.21 11.36
C GLY A 132 24.70 -4.74 12.57
N ASP A 133 23.49 -4.24 12.77
CA ASP A 133 22.57 -4.63 13.86
C ASP A 133 21.41 -5.52 13.37
N GLY A 134 21.52 -6.05 12.15
CA GLY A 134 20.45 -6.79 11.48
C GLY A 134 19.53 -5.89 10.64
N SER A 135 19.76 -4.57 10.63
CA SER A 135 19.04 -3.60 9.77
C SER A 135 19.96 -2.95 8.75
N ALA A 136 19.39 -2.49 7.67
CA ALA A 136 20.07 -1.70 6.65
C ALA A 136 19.19 -0.53 6.18
N LEU A 137 19.84 0.59 5.85
CA LEU A 137 19.22 1.78 5.28
C LEU A 137 19.25 1.67 3.77
N PHE A 138 18.10 1.79 3.17
CA PHE A 138 17.89 1.83 1.71
C PHE A 138 17.33 3.18 1.30
N GLN A 139 17.54 3.52 0.04
CA GLN A 139 17.00 4.72 -0.60
C GLN A 139 16.24 4.34 -1.84
N LEU A 140 15.07 4.96 -2.05
CA LEU A 140 14.35 4.90 -3.32
C LEU A 140 15.05 5.79 -4.35
N ALA A 141 15.31 5.24 -5.53
CA ALA A 141 15.70 6.02 -6.69
C ALA A 141 14.49 6.87 -7.13
N GLN A 142 14.73 8.16 -7.33
CA GLN A 142 13.72 9.12 -7.81
C GLN A 142 13.93 9.42 -9.28
#